data_d1bc3971526ca02124ecb6e6a05000d7
#
_entry.id   d1bc3971526ca02124ecb6e6a05000d7
#
_cell.length_a   1.000
_cell.length_b   1.000
_cell.length_c   1.000
_cell.angle_alpha   90.00
_cell.angle_beta   90.00
_cell.angle_gamma   90.00
#
_symmetry.space_group_name_H-M   'P 1'
#
loop_
_entity.id
_entity.type
_entity.pdbx_description
1 polymer ?
#
loop_
_entity_poly.entity_id
_entity_poly.type
_entity_poly.pdbx_seq_one_letter_code
_entity_poly.pdbx_strand_id
1 'polypeptide(L)'
;MRMFNPPHPAEVIRETILPELGLSVTEAAKQLGVSRVTLSRVLNGKAAISADMALRLHLWMGENSPSAESWLHQQADYDLWQAAQKGLP
;
A
#
# COMPACT_ATOMS: atom_id res chain seq x y z
N MET A 1 -19.97 -8.44 9.02
CA MET A 1 -19.50 -9.31 7.93
C MET A 1 -18.22 -8.82 7.35
N ARG A 2 -17.26 -9.69 7.26
CA ARG A 2 -15.97 -9.32 6.70
C ARG A 2 -16.01 -9.32 5.18
N MET A 3 -15.39 -8.34 4.57
CA MET A 3 -15.22 -8.34 3.14
C MET A 3 -14.32 -9.51 2.73
N PHE A 4 -14.68 -10.17 1.65
CA PHE A 4 -13.87 -11.26 1.15
C PHE A 4 -12.94 -10.76 0.06
N ASN A 5 -11.75 -11.36 -0.01
CA ASN A 5 -10.75 -11.10 -1.03
C ASN A 5 -10.46 -9.61 -1.26
N PRO A 6 -10.14 -8.86 -0.21
CA PRO A 6 -9.77 -7.46 -0.39
C PRO A 6 -8.44 -7.37 -1.16
N PRO A 7 -8.28 -6.38 -2.03
CA PRO A 7 -6.99 -6.19 -2.71
C PRO A 7 -5.94 -5.70 -1.73
N HIS A 8 -4.67 -5.93 -2.07
CA HIS A 8 -3.59 -5.34 -1.30
C HIS A 8 -3.73 -3.81 -1.42
N PRO A 9 -3.58 -3.07 -0.31
CA PRO A 9 -3.84 -1.63 -0.35
C PRO A 9 -2.94 -0.86 -1.32
N ALA A 10 -1.75 -1.36 -1.62
CA ALA A 10 -0.85 -0.71 -2.56
C ALA A 10 -1.23 -0.93 -4.02
N GLU A 11 -2.22 -1.78 -4.30
CA GLU A 11 -2.63 -2.03 -5.68
C GLU A 11 -3.12 -0.77 -6.38
N VAL A 12 -3.87 0.08 -5.67
CA VAL A 12 -4.34 1.33 -6.26
C VAL A 12 -3.18 2.25 -6.61
N ILE A 13 -2.10 2.21 -5.84
CA ILE A 13 -0.93 3.02 -6.14
C ILE A 13 -0.28 2.54 -7.42
N ARG A 14 -0.10 1.24 -7.56
CA ARG A 14 0.53 0.65 -8.73
C ARG A 14 -0.32 0.81 -9.99
N GLU A 15 -1.62 0.53 -9.88
CA GLU A 15 -2.50 0.45 -11.03
C GLU A 15 -3.09 1.78 -11.46
N THR A 16 -3.20 2.73 -10.56
CA THR A 16 -3.90 3.99 -10.83
C THR A 16 -3.03 5.21 -10.58
N ILE A 17 -2.48 5.32 -9.40
CA ILE A 17 -1.83 6.58 -9.00
C ILE A 17 -0.56 6.84 -9.78
N LEU A 18 0.34 5.84 -9.86
CA LEU A 18 1.59 6.03 -10.58
C LEU A 18 1.36 6.27 -12.08
N PRO A 19 0.48 5.51 -12.76
CA PRO A 19 0.19 5.80 -14.16
C PRO A 19 -0.39 7.20 -14.38
N GLU A 20 -1.30 7.63 -13.51
CA GLU A 20 -1.91 8.95 -13.65
C GLU A 20 -0.89 10.08 -13.46
N LEU A 21 0.06 9.88 -12.56
CA LEU A 21 1.10 10.88 -12.33
C LEU A 21 2.24 10.77 -13.35
N GLY A 22 2.26 9.71 -14.13
CA GLY A 22 3.34 9.49 -15.09
C GLY A 22 4.66 9.18 -14.42
N LEU A 23 4.64 8.58 -13.23
CA LEU A 23 5.84 8.31 -12.47
C LEU A 23 6.25 6.84 -12.57
N SER A 24 7.55 6.62 -12.70
CA SER A 24 8.12 5.28 -12.56
C SER A 24 8.23 4.94 -11.06
N VAL A 25 8.43 3.67 -10.77
CA VAL A 25 8.66 3.22 -9.40
C VAL A 25 9.89 3.91 -8.81
N THR A 26 10.94 4.07 -9.60
CA THR A 26 12.16 4.74 -9.15
C THR A 26 11.89 6.19 -8.76
N GLU A 27 11.13 6.91 -9.58
CA GLU A 27 10.82 8.30 -9.30
C GLU A 27 9.93 8.45 -8.07
N ALA A 28 8.91 7.59 -7.97
CA ALA A 28 8.01 7.61 -6.82
C ALA A 28 8.78 7.30 -5.53
N ALA A 29 9.69 6.33 -5.56
CA ALA A 29 10.50 6.00 -4.40
C ALA A 29 11.35 7.19 -3.96
N LYS A 30 11.93 7.91 -4.90
CA LYS A 30 12.69 9.12 -4.58
C LYS A 30 11.82 10.16 -3.88
N GLN A 31 10.63 10.39 -4.40
CA GLN A 31 9.71 11.36 -3.81
C GLN A 31 9.27 10.95 -2.42
N LEU A 32 9.05 9.65 -2.21
CA LEU A 32 8.66 9.11 -0.92
C LEU A 32 9.82 9.03 0.07
N GLY A 33 11.05 9.11 -0.41
CA GLY A 33 12.21 9.00 0.45
C GLY A 33 12.54 7.57 0.88
N VAL A 34 12.20 6.61 0.04
CA VAL A 34 12.48 5.19 0.31
C VAL A 34 13.26 4.60 -0.86
N SER A 35 13.85 3.42 -0.65
CA SER A 35 14.55 2.76 -1.74
C SER A 35 13.55 2.21 -2.76
N ARG A 36 14.01 2.08 -4.00
CA ARG A 36 13.18 1.48 -5.06
C ARG A 36 12.76 0.07 -4.70
N VAL A 37 13.67 -0.70 -4.10
CA VAL A 37 13.36 -2.07 -3.71
C VAL A 37 12.26 -2.11 -2.66
N THR A 38 12.34 -1.23 -1.66
CA THR A 38 11.31 -1.14 -0.63
C THR A 38 9.94 -0.86 -1.25
N LEU A 39 9.86 0.15 -2.09
CA LEU A 39 8.59 0.51 -2.72
C LEU A 39 8.09 -0.60 -3.64
N SER A 40 8.98 -1.18 -4.45
CA SER A 40 8.61 -2.24 -5.36
C SER A 40 7.99 -3.43 -4.63
N ARG A 41 8.56 -3.81 -3.48
CA ARG A 41 8.02 -4.92 -2.70
C ARG A 41 6.60 -4.62 -2.20
N VAL A 42 6.37 -3.40 -1.74
CA VAL A 42 5.04 -2.99 -1.29
C VAL A 42 4.05 -3.01 -2.45
N LEU A 43 4.44 -2.43 -3.58
CA LEU A 43 3.56 -2.35 -4.75
C LEU A 43 3.18 -3.72 -5.30
N ASN A 44 4.07 -4.69 -5.17
CA ASN A 44 3.81 -6.03 -5.66
C ASN A 44 3.23 -6.98 -4.61
N GLY A 45 2.79 -6.44 -3.48
CA GLY A 45 2.16 -7.23 -2.43
C GLY A 45 3.12 -8.15 -1.69
N LYS A 46 4.42 -7.92 -1.82
CA LYS A 46 5.44 -8.72 -1.15
C LYS A 46 5.78 -8.21 0.23
N ALA A 47 5.36 -7.01 0.55
CA ALA A 47 5.55 -6.41 1.86
C ALA A 47 4.32 -5.61 2.22
N ALA A 48 4.05 -5.52 3.51
CA ALA A 48 2.91 -4.75 4.02
C ALA A 48 3.23 -3.25 4.03
N ILE A 49 2.18 -2.43 4.00
CA ILE A 49 2.33 -1.01 4.27
C ILE A 49 2.53 -0.85 5.76
N SER A 50 3.74 -0.44 6.15
CA SER A 50 4.08 -0.17 7.54
C SER A 50 3.55 1.20 7.97
N ALA A 51 3.63 1.49 9.27
CA ALA A 51 3.25 2.81 9.77
C ALA A 51 4.11 3.91 9.12
N ASP A 52 5.40 3.66 8.97
CA ASP A 52 6.30 4.60 8.29
C ASP A 52 5.85 4.85 6.86
N MET A 53 5.57 3.79 6.12
CA MET A 53 5.14 3.93 4.73
C MET A 53 3.78 4.63 4.65
N ALA A 54 2.86 4.32 5.57
CA ALA A 54 1.54 4.96 5.58
C ALA A 54 1.66 6.47 5.78
N LEU A 55 2.54 6.91 6.66
CA LEU A 55 2.79 8.34 6.86
C LEU A 55 3.40 8.98 5.63
N ARG A 56 4.38 8.31 5.01
CA ARG A 56 5.00 8.83 3.79
C ARG A 56 4.01 8.95 2.65
N LEU A 57 3.14 7.97 2.48
CA LEU A 57 2.11 8.01 1.44
C LEU A 57 1.15 9.17 1.68
N HIS A 58 0.72 9.35 2.92
CA HIS A 58 -0.20 10.43 3.25
C HIS A 58 0.43 11.80 2.95
N LEU A 59 1.68 12.01 3.38
CA LEU A 59 2.36 13.28 3.15
C LEU A 59 2.64 13.52 1.67
N TRP A 60 2.95 12.47 0.94
CA TRP A 60 3.26 12.57 -0.49
C TRP A 60 2.02 12.91 -1.32
N MET A 61 0.91 12.25 -1.03
CA MET A 61 -0.31 12.43 -1.81
C MET A 61 -1.14 13.65 -1.36
N GLY A 62 -0.92 14.12 -0.15
CA GLY A 62 -1.57 15.33 0.35
C GLY A 62 -3.02 15.12 0.70
N GLU A 63 -3.84 16.17 0.49
CA GLU A 63 -5.23 16.18 0.95
C GLU A 63 -6.10 15.11 0.30
N ASN A 64 -5.73 14.65 -0.88
CA ASN A 64 -6.52 13.64 -1.59
C ASN A 64 -6.14 12.22 -1.18
N SER A 65 -5.22 12.07 -0.25
CA SER A 65 -4.77 10.76 0.21
C SER A 65 -5.69 10.22 1.29
N PRO A 66 -5.86 8.89 1.35
CA PRO A 66 -6.35 8.30 2.58
C PRO A 66 -5.44 8.71 3.75
N SER A 67 -6.00 8.75 4.96
CA SER A 67 -5.17 9.01 6.13
C SER A 67 -4.18 7.85 6.34
N ALA A 68 -3.14 8.11 7.15
CA ALA A 68 -2.20 7.03 7.48
C ALA A 68 -2.94 5.86 8.14
N GLU A 69 -3.88 6.16 9.03
CA GLU A 69 -4.69 5.13 9.66
C GLU A 69 -5.50 4.32 8.66
N SER A 70 -6.04 4.97 7.64
CA SER A 70 -6.81 4.30 6.61
C SER A 70 -5.94 3.30 5.84
N TRP A 71 -4.71 3.69 5.50
CA TRP A 71 -3.78 2.77 4.84
C TRP A 71 -3.52 1.53 5.70
N LEU A 72 -3.36 1.73 7.02
CA LEU A 72 -3.10 0.63 7.93
C LEU A 72 -4.32 -0.26 8.12
N HIS A 73 -5.52 0.34 8.16
CA HIS A 73 -6.76 -0.45 8.23
C HIS A 73 -6.93 -1.32 7.00
N GLN A 74 -6.65 -0.78 5.82
CA GLN A 74 -6.74 -1.55 4.58
C GLN A 74 -5.74 -2.70 4.58
N GLN A 75 -4.54 -2.44 5.09
CA GLN A 75 -3.53 -3.49 5.18
C GLN A 75 -3.97 -4.58 6.17
N ALA A 76 -4.55 -4.19 7.29
CA ALA A 76 -5.04 -5.15 8.27
C ALA A 76 -6.14 -6.02 7.70
N ASP A 77 -7.08 -5.43 6.96
CA ASP A 77 -8.16 -6.19 6.32
C ASP A 77 -7.58 -7.22 5.34
N TYR A 78 -6.62 -6.82 4.56
CA TYR A 78 -5.95 -7.71 3.62
C TYR A 78 -5.24 -8.84 4.36
N ASP A 79 -4.47 -8.50 5.39
CA ASP A 79 -3.70 -9.49 6.15
C ASP A 79 -4.62 -10.50 6.84
N LEU A 80 -5.72 -10.01 7.43
CA LEU A 80 -6.68 -10.89 8.11
C LEU A 80 -7.34 -11.84 7.13
N TRP A 81 -7.71 -11.35 5.97
CA TRP A 81 -8.31 -12.21 4.95
C TRP A 81 -7.32 -13.28 4.50
N GLN A 82 -6.06 -12.90 4.23
CA GLN A 82 -5.03 -13.85 3.83
C GLN A 82 -4.80 -14.92 4.91
N ALA A 83 -4.73 -14.50 6.16
CA ALA A 83 -4.55 -15.44 7.26
C ALA A 83 -5.73 -16.41 7.37
N ALA A 84 -6.95 -15.92 7.18
CA ALA A 84 -8.14 -16.75 7.23
C ALA A 84 -8.14 -17.78 6.08
N GLN A 85 -7.63 -17.40 4.91
CA GLN A 85 -7.56 -18.32 3.77
C GLN A 85 -6.58 -19.47 4.01
N LYS A 86 -5.52 -19.22 4.79
CA LYS A 86 -4.56 -20.27 5.11
C LYS A 86 -5.11 -21.28 6.09
N GLY A 87 -6.15 -20.92 6.82
CA GLY A 87 -6.71 -21.78 7.85
C GLY A 87 -5.84 -21.79 9.09
N LEU A 88 -6.44 -21.45 10.21
CA LEU A 88 -5.70 -21.50 11.47
C LEU A 88 -5.76 -22.91 12.04
N PRO A 89 -4.71 -23.37 12.72
CA PRO A 89 -4.71 -24.68 13.38
C PRO A 89 -5.74 -24.74 14.50
#